data_91cfcfd3a3374dee2cbf2af59c30e507
#
_entry.id   91cfcfd3a3374dee2cbf2af59c30e507
#
_cell.length_a   1.000
_cell.length_b   1.000
_cell.length_c   1.000
_cell.angle_alpha   90.00
_cell.angle_beta   90.00
_cell.angle_gamma   90.00
#
_symmetry.space_group_name_H-M   'P 1'
#
loop_
_entity.id
_entity.type
_entity.pdbx_description
1 polymer ?
#
loop_
_entity_poly.entity_id
_entity_poly.type
_entity_poly.pdbx_seq_one_letter_code
_entity_poly.pdbx_strand_id
1 'polypeptide(L)'
;MKDNGKKAGITVLVVEPLKEPYVKTISSGLKSLQAEVGGNIEEIFPFDDASAVILNGDGKLKGLMPNRGLYDCEGRLCDVIAGTFLVLGTAGEDFCSLSKEQIAEYMERYKVPERFSYRNGAVRVIPVPAGGNTKTGKHMGKSPAGATTQDRKAGKGYRADGVR
;
A
#
# COMPACT_ATOMS: atom_id res chain seq x y z
N MET A 1 24.62 12.89 -21.43
CA MET A 1 24.60 12.48 -21.16
C MET A 1 24.23 12.01 -20.69
N LYS A 2 24.30 11.92 -20.49
CA LYS A 2 24.03 11.22 -20.26
C LYS A 2 23.52 10.91 -19.26
N ASP A 3 22.91 10.80 -18.90
CA ASP A 3 22.40 10.67 -17.95
C ASP A 3 22.60 9.47 -17.52
N ASN A 4 23.17 8.77 -17.96
CA ASN A 4 23.41 7.56 -17.59
C ASN A 4 22.37 6.96 -16.91
N GLY A 5 21.29 6.92 -17.27
CA GLY A 5 20.36 6.14 -16.66
C GLY A 5 19.77 6.83 -15.46
N LYS A 6 20.21 7.95 -15.11
CA LYS A 6 19.67 8.52 -14.05
C LYS A 6 18.40 9.12 -14.42
N LYS A 7 17.31 8.66 -14.04
CA LYS A 7 16.08 9.25 -14.37
C LYS A 7 15.73 10.37 -13.45
N ALA A 8 14.87 11.26 -13.89
CA ALA A 8 14.51 12.41 -13.08
C ALA A 8 13.85 11.95 -11.79
N GLY A 9 13.95 12.72 -10.80
CA GLY A 9 13.32 12.39 -9.53
C GLY A 9 11.83 12.58 -9.58
N ILE A 10 11.12 11.72 -8.92
CA ILE A 10 9.67 11.86 -8.83
C ILE A 10 9.28 11.77 -7.37
N THR A 11 8.20 12.44 -7.02
CA THR A 11 7.72 12.46 -5.66
C THR A 11 6.68 11.37 -5.50
N VAL A 12 6.93 10.46 -4.60
CA VAL A 12 6.05 9.33 -4.40
C VAL A 12 5.68 9.20 -2.94
N LEU A 13 4.70 8.38 -2.64
CA LEU A 13 4.32 8.11 -1.28
C LEU A 13 4.86 6.72 -0.95
N VAL A 14 5.51 6.59 0.19
CA VAL A 14 6.05 5.31 0.62
C VAL A 14 5.20 4.82 1.78
N VAL A 15 4.74 3.59 1.70
CA VAL A 15 3.92 3.01 2.76
C VAL A 15 4.63 1.77 3.26
N GLU A 16 5.06 1.80 4.51
CA GLU A 16 5.75 0.67 5.12
C GLU A 16 4.85 0.02 6.13
N PRO A 17 5.04 -1.26 6.39
CA PRO A 17 4.19 -1.94 7.36
C PRO A 17 4.25 -1.29 8.72
N LEU A 18 3.10 -1.09 9.32
CA LEU A 18 2.98 -0.56 10.65
C LEU A 18 3.49 0.86 10.85
N LYS A 19 3.59 1.62 9.78
CA LYS A 19 4.03 3.00 9.88
C LYS A 19 3.12 3.90 9.08
N GLU A 20 3.11 5.16 9.40
CA GLU A 20 2.35 6.11 8.62
C GLU A 20 3.09 6.33 7.32
N PRO A 21 2.38 6.63 6.26
CA PRO A 21 3.04 6.84 4.98
C PRO A 21 3.84 8.12 4.98
N TYR A 22 4.79 8.22 4.10
CA TYR A 22 5.56 9.46 4.01
C TYR A 22 5.94 9.71 2.57
N VAL A 23 6.24 10.95 2.27
CA VAL A 23 6.57 11.38 0.94
C VAL A 23 8.06 11.27 0.72
N LYS A 24 8.49 10.84 -0.44
CA LYS A 24 9.90 10.70 -0.74
C LYS A 24 10.12 11.00 -2.20
N THR A 25 11.28 11.53 -2.54
CA THR A 25 11.63 11.76 -3.94
C THR A 25 12.63 10.70 -4.32
N ILE A 26 12.34 9.96 -5.37
CA ILE A 26 13.21 8.89 -5.80
C ILE A 26 13.39 8.96 -7.30
N SER A 27 14.33 8.22 -7.83
CA SER A 27 14.49 8.15 -9.26
C SER A 27 13.38 7.28 -9.82
N SER A 28 12.89 7.57 -10.98
CA SER A 28 11.80 6.77 -11.55
C SER A 28 12.31 5.53 -12.28
N GLY A 29 13.61 5.27 -12.22
CA GLY A 29 14.12 4.11 -12.92
C GLY A 29 13.81 2.80 -12.21
N LEU A 30 13.85 1.73 -12.94
CA LEU A 30 13.51 0.44 -12.39
C LEU A 30 14.32 0.06 -11.15
N LYS A 31 15.62 0.28 -11.18
CA LYS A 31 16.40 -0.07 -10.04
C LYS A 31 16.03 0.68 -8.79
N SER A 32 15.64 1.94 -8.94
CA SER A 32 15.24 2.72 -7.80
C SER A 32 13.96 2.14 -7.22
N LEU A 33 13.02 1.78 -8.08
CA LEU A 33 11.77 1.24 -7.61
C LEU A 33 12.00 -0.12 -6.95
N GLN A 34 12.86 -0.93 -7.52
CA GLN A 34 13.15 -2.21 -6.93
C GLN A 34 13.81 -2.06 -5.55
N ALA A 35 14.66 -1.05 -5.43
CA ALA A 35 15.30 -0.84 -4.14
C ALA A 35 14.29 -0.43 -3.08
N GLU A 36 13.29 0.35 -3.48
CA GLU A 36 12.31 0.79 -2.49
C GLU A 36 11.44 -0.36 -2.00
N VAL A 37 11.06 -1.26 -2.88
CA VAL A 37 10.18 -2.34 -2.45
C VAL A 37 10.95 -3.62 -2.10
N GLY A 38 12.23 -3.62 -2.33
CA GLY A 38 13.04 -4.77 -1.91
C GLY A 38 13.07 -5.94 -2.86
N GLY A 39 12.79 -5.74 -4.11
CA GLY A 39 12.83 -6.85 -5.05
C GLY A 39 12.11 -6.53 -6.34
N ASN A 40 11.69 -7.54 -7.06
CA ASN A 40 11.01 -7.32 -8.31
C ASN A 40 9.73 -6.55 -8.09
N ILE A 41 9.39 -5.70 -9.01
CA ILE A 41 8.21 -4.87 -8.82
C ILE A 41 7.02 -5.45 -9.55
N GLU A 42 5.87 -5.14 -9.04
CA GLU A 42 4.62 -5.45 -9.69
C GLU A 42 3.83 -4.16 -9.66
N GLU A 43 3.15 -3.83 -10.72
CA GLU A 43 2.40 -2.60 -10.80
C GLU A 43 0.93 -2.90 -10.83
N ILE A 44 0.15 -2.26 -9.99
CA ILE A 44 -1.29 -2.44 -10.02
C ILE A 44 -1.95 -1.07 -10.03
N PHE A 45 -3.20 -1.02 -10.45
CA PHE A 45 -3.91 0.23 -10.59
C PHE A 45 -5.21 0.19 -9.81
N PRO A 46 -5.15 0.28 -8.51
CA PRO A 46 -6.36 0.16 -7.70
C PRO A 46 -7.23 1.41 -7.61
N PHE A 47 -6.79 2.52 -8.17
CA PHE A 47 -7.53 3.74 -8.03
C PHE A 47 -7.99 4.24 -9.39
N ASP A 48 -8.99 5.09 -9.38
CA ASP A 48 -9.49 5.62 -10.62
C ASP A 48 -8.84 6.92 -11.02
N ASP A 49 -7.63 7.16 -10.74
CA ASP A 49 -6.97 8.37 -11.15
C ASP A 49 -5.67 7.99 -11.85
N ALA A 50 -4.86 8.96 -12.18
CA ALA A 50 -3.61 8.71 -12.86
C ALA A 50 -2.54 8.35 -11.85
N SER A 51 -2.69 7.22 -11.20
CA SER A 51 -1.70 6.77 -10.24
C SER A 51 -1.58 5.26 -10.32
N ALA A 52 -0.54 4.74 -9.72
CA ALA A 52 -0.32 3.31 -9.68
C ALA A 52 0.31 2.96 -8.35
N VAL A 53 0.20 1.71 -7.98
CA VAL A 53 0.85 1.20 -6.78
C VAL A 53 1.94 0.27 -7.26
N ILE A 54 3.15 0.45 -6.74
CA ILE A 54 4.29 -0.40 -7.08
C ILE A 54 4.60 -1.21 -5.84
N LEU A 55 4.60 -2.50 -5.94
CA LEU A 55 4.85 -3.35 -4.79
C LEU A 55 5.83 -4.45 -5.14
N ASN A 56 6.25 -5.20 -4.15
CA ASN A 56 7.17 -6.29 -4.38
C ASN A 56 6.36 -7.46 -4.93
N GLY A 57 6.64 -7.86 -6.15
CA GLY A 57 5.85 -8.89 -6.78
C GLY A 57 5.97 -10.24 -6.12
N ASP A 58 7.02 -10.45 -5.34
CA ASP A 58 7.20 -11.71 -4.65
C ASP A 58 6.99 -11.56 -3.15
N GLY A 59 6.41 -10.47 -2.72
CA GLY A 59 6.32 -10.21 -1.29
C GLY A 59 5.63 -11.30 -0.50
N LYS A 60 4.53 -11.83 -1.00
CA LYS A 60 3.85 -12.84 -0.26
C LYS A 60 4.65 -14.14 -0.24
N LEU A 61 5.26 -14.48 -1.34
CA LEU A 61 6.06 -15.67 -1.38
C LEU A 61 7.26 -15.57 -0.47
N LYS A 62 7.80 -14.38 -0.30
CA LYS A 62 8.94 -14.21 0.57
C LYS A 62 8.53 -14.02 2.01
N GLY A 63 7.27 -14.00 2.30
CA GLY A 63 6.82 -13.83 3.66
C GLY A 63 7.01 -12.44 4.22
N LEU A 64 6.98 -11.44 3.36
CA LEU A 64 7.13 -10.08 3.85
C LEU A 64 5.91 -9.72 4.69
N MET A 65 6.09 -8.79 5.61
CA MET A 65 5.01 -8.47 6.50
C MET A 65 3.81 -7.86 5.79
N PRO A 66 2.61 -8.31 6.08
CA PRO A 66 1.43 -7.69 5.49
C PRO A 66 1.38 -6.22 5.86
N ASN A 67 1.03 -5.38 4.91
CA ASN A 67 1.11 -3.96 5.10
C ASN A 67 -0.25 -3.29 5.13
N ARG A 68 -0.93 -3.26 4.04
CA ARG A 68 -2.23 -2.63 3.96
C ARG A 68 -3.15 -3.45 3.08
N GLY A 69 -4.42 -3.40 3.34
CA GLY A 69 -5.38 -4.09 2.51
C GLY A 69 -5.71 -3.31 1.26
N LEU A 70 -6.15 -4.00 0.25
CA LEU A 70 -6.67 -3.38 -0.95
C LEU A 70 -8.16 -3.58 -0.89
N TYR A 71 -8.92 -2.51 -1.02
CA TYR A 71 -10.36 -2.56 -0.85
C TYR A 71 -11.08 -2.15 -2.13
N ASP A 72 -12.24 -2.72 -2.35
CA ASP A 72 -13.00 -2.34 -3.54
C ASP A 72 -13.80 -1.08 -3.21
N CYS A 73 -14.58 -0.63 -4.15
CA CYS A 73 -15.31 0.62 -3.97
C CYS A 73 -16.38 0.53 -2.89
N GLU A 74 -16.71 -0.66 -2.45
CA GLU A 74 -17.66 -0.79 -1.39
C GLU A 74 -16.96 -1.01 -0.05
N GLY A 75 -15.66 -0.87 -0.02
CA GLY A 75 -14.93 -1.03 1.22
C GLY A 75 -14.63 -2.46 1.60
N ARG A 76 -14.82 -3.41 0.69
CA ARG A 76 -14.55 -4.78 1.04
C ARG A 76 -13.12 -5.18 0.71
N LEU A 77 -12.52 -5.97 1.55
CA LEU A 77 -11.13 -6.35 1.36
C LEU A 77 -10.98 -7.29 0.18
N CYS A 78 -10.14 -6.93 -0.77
CA CYS A 78 -9.89 -7.76 -1.93
C CYS A 78 -8.55 -8.47 -1.85
N ASP A 79 -7.58 -7.87 -1.27
CA ASP A 79 -6.24 -8.45 -1.22
C ASP A 79 -5.45 -7.71 -0.16
N VAL A 80 -4.27 -8.19 0.13
CA VAL A 80 -3.40 -7.57 1.12
C VAL A 80 -2.04 -7.44 0.49
N ILE A 81 -1.45 -6.27 0.59
CA ILE A 81 -0.11 -6.05 0.05
C ILE A 81 0.89 -6.41 1.13
N ALA A 82 1.88 -7.20 0.76
CA ALA A 82 2.94 -7.58 1.69
C ALA A 82 4.20 -6.80 1.38
N GLY A 83 4.78 -6.21 2.39
CA GLY A 83 6.00 -5.44 2.23
C GLY A 83 5.73 -3.99 1.89
N THR A 84 6.78 -3.22 1.81
CA THR A 84 6.69 -1.80 1.50
C THR A 84 6.17 -1.61 0.08
N PHE A 85 5.33 -0.62 -0.12
CA PHE A 85 4.89 -0.31 -1.48
C PHE A 85 4.88 1.18 -1.68
N LEU A 86 4.79 1.59 -2.92
CA LEU A 86 4.81 2.99 -3.29
C LEU A 86 3.52 3.34 -4.01
N VAL A 87 3.09 4.58 -3.88
CA VAL A 87 2.03 5.10 -4.71
C VAL A 87 2.69 6.21 -5.51
N LEU A 88 2.54 6.18 -6.82
CA LEU A 88 3.15 7.20 -7.66
C LEU A 88 2.20 7.58 -8.78
N GLY A 89 2.53 8.62 -9.48
CA GLY A 89 1.67 9.10 -10.55
C GLY A 89 2.02 8.42 -11.86
N THR A 90 1.11 8.43 -12.78
CA THR A 90 1.36 7.88 -14.10
C THR A 90 1.00 8.90 -15.16
N ALA A 91 1.75 8.90 -16.23
CA ALA A 91 1.50 9.77 -17.35
C ALA A 91 1.77 8.92 -18.58
N GLY A 92 0.73 8.33 -19.13
CA GLY A 92 0.92 7.41 -20.22
C GLY A 92 1.63 6.17 -19.69
N GLU A 93 2.73 5.84 -20.25
CA GLU A 93 3.47 4.71 -19.78
C GLU A 93 4.56 5.08 -18.81
N ASP A 94 4.69 6.33 -18.47
CA ASP A 94 5.76 6.76 -17.60
C ASP A 94 5.27 6.98 -16.18
N PHE A 95 6.16 6.85 -15.24
CA PHE A 95 5.84 7.17 -13.87
C PHE A 95 6.18 8.64 -13.64
N CYS A 96 5.41 9.30 -12.84
CA CYS A 96 5.67 10.70 -12.55
C CYS A 96 5.31 10.99 -11.10
N SER A 97 5.51 12.21 -10.69
CA SER A 97 5.23 12.59 -9.33
C SER A 97 3.74 12.59 -9.06
N LEU A 98 3.37 12.29 -7.84
CA LEU A 98 1.98 12.46 -7.45
C LEU A 98 1.70 13.95 -7.35
N SER A 99 0.47 14.34 -7.59
CA SER A 99 0.09 15.73 -7.44
C SER A 99 -0.13 15.99 -5.95
N LYS A 100 -0.26 17.24 -5.58
CA LYS A 100 -0.49 17.55 -4.19
C LYS A 100 -1.79 16.96 -3.72
N GLU A 101 -2.80 16.97 -4.57
CA GLU A 101 -4.08 16.43 -4.20
C GLU A 101 -3.98 14.92 -4.01
N GLN A 102 -3.23 14.26 -4.85
CA GLN A 102 -3.08 12.83 -4.72
C GLN A 102 -2.31 12.49 -3.44
N ILE A 103 -1.30 13.27 -3.13
CA ILE A 103 -0.55 13.03 -1.92
C ILE A 103 -1.47 13.17 -0.71
N ALA A 104 -2.27 14.22 -0.66
CA ALA A 104 -3.15 14.41 0.47
C ALA A 104 -4.15 13.26 0.59
N GLU A 105 -4.68 12.82 -0.52
CA GLU A 105 -5.65 11.76 -0.49
C GLU A 105 -5.03 10.45 -0.04
N TYR A 106 -3.88 10.10 -0.55
CA TYR A 106 -3.32 8.81 -0.22
C TYR A 106 -2.63 8.80 1.15
N MET A 107 -2.17 9.98 1.61
CA MET A 107 -1.67 10.07 2.96
C MET A 107 -2.80 9.77 3.91
N GLU A 108 -3.98 10.29 3.62
CA GLU A 108 -5.10 10.04 4.49
C GLU A 108 -5.57 8.60 4.37
N ARG A 109 -5.59 8.08 3.16
CA ARG A 109 -6.06 6.72 2.95
C ARG A 109 -5.21 5.69 3.68
N TYR A 110 -3.92 5.87 3.73
CA TYR A 110 -3.04 4.90 4.33
C TYR A 110 -2.50 5.31 5.70
N LYS A 111 -3.05 6.40 6.25
CA LYS A 111 -2.56 6.88 7.49
C LYS A 111 -2.58 5.87 8.62
N VAL A 112 -3.58 5.05 8.73
CA VAL A 112 -3.67 4.12 9.82
C VAL A 112 -3.12 2.77 9.40
N PRO A 113 -2.04 2.30 10.01
CA PRO A 113 -1.49 1.00 9.68
C PRO A 113 -2.48 -0.11 10.02
N GLU A 114 -2.29 -1.26 9.44
CA GLU A 114 -3.21 -2.36 9.62
C GLU A 114 -2.45 -3.63 9.96
N ARG A 115 -3.06 -4.46 10.79
CA ARG A 115 -2.52 -5.76 11.08
C ARG A 115 -3.54 -6.74 10.55
N PHE A 116 -3.13 -7.94 10.23
CA PHE A 116 -4.03 -8.89 9.64
C PHE A 116 -3.97 -10.20 10.40
N SER A 117 -5.13 -10.77 10.65
CA SER A 117 -5.23 -12.03 11.35
C SER A 117 -5.91 -13.00 10.42
N TYR A 118 -5.32 -14.17 10.24
CA TYR A 118 -5.90 -15.16 9.36
C TYR A 118 -6.46 -16.29 10.19
N ARG A 119 -7.74 -16.59 10.03
CA ARG A 119 -8.31 -17.65 10.76
C ARG A 119 -9.36 -18.36 10.01
N ASN A 120 -9.30 -19.61 9.89
CA ASN A 120 -10.26 -20.40 9.14
C ASN A 120 -10.44 -19.88 7.74
N GLY A 121 -9.39 -19.49 7.12
CA GLY A 121 -9.50 -19.03 5.75
C GLY A 121 -10.01 -17.62 5.61
N ALA A 122 -10.29 -16.96 6.69
CA ALA A 122 -10.79 -15.61 6.63
C ALA A 122 -9.72 -14.66 7.12
N VAL A 123 -9.74 -13.46 6.58
CA VAL A 123 -8.77 -12.44 6.95
C VAL A 123 -9.49 -11.35 7.71
N ARG A 124 -8.95 -10.99 8.86
CA ARG A 124 -9.55 -9.94 9.61
C ARG A 124 -8.56 -8.80 9.68
N VAL A 125 -8.99 -7.59 9.42
CA VAL A 125 -8.14 -6.42 9.41
C VAL A 125 -8.28 -5.70 10.74
N ILE A 126 -7.17 -5.39 11.37
CA ILE A 126 -7.19 -4.71 12.66
C ILE A 126 -6.43 -3.42 12.52
N PRO A 127 -7.09 -2.28 12.56
CA PRO A 127 -6.40 -1.00 12.45
C PRO A 127 -5.47 -0.79 13.65
N VAL A 128 -4.34 -0.19 13.40
CA VAL A 128 -3.38 0.07 14.45
C VAL A 128 -3.20 1.56 14.52
N PRO A 129 -3.85 2.23 15.43
CA PRO A 129 -3.77 3.67 15.50
C PRO A 129 -2.34 4.11 15.76
N ALA A 130 -1.96 5.10 15.07
CA ALA A 130 -0.62 5.55 15.23
C ALA A 130 -0.39 5.95 16.63
N GLY A 131 0.68 5.95 17.01
CA GLY A 131 1.03 6.38 18.28
C GLY A 131 0.45 5.56 19.27
N GLY A 132 -0.17 4.87 18.96
CA GLY A 132 -0.78 4.03 19.82
C GLY A 132 0.06 3.49 20.67
N ASN A 133 0.43 3.56 21.07
CA ASN A 133 1.13 3.16 21.85
C ASN A 133 1.14 2.08 22.33
N THR A 134 1.66 1.77 22.40
CA THR A 134 1.94 0.67 22.81
C THR A 134 1.42 0.23 24.00
N LYS A 135 1.55 0.74 24.99
CA LYS A 135 1.09 0.22 26.10
C LYS A 135 -0.19 -0.22 26.02
N THR A 136 -0.84 0.22 25.31
CA THR A 136 -2.12 -0.18 25.29
C THR A 136 -2.23 -1.47 24.92
N GLY A 137 -1.36 -1.97 24.45
CA GLY A 137 -1.55 -3.26 24.04
C GLY A 137 -2.42 -3.95 24.89
N LYS A 138 -2.45 -3.77 26.01
CA LYS A 138 -3.21 -4.52 26.72
C LYS A 138 -4.54 -4.52 26.39
N HIS A 139 -5.11 -3.62 26.24
CA HIS A 139 -6.43 -3.78 26.08
C HIS A 139 -6.83 -3.88 24.82
N MET A 140 -6.16 -3.89 24.02
CA MET A 140 -6.54 -4.03 22.88
C MET A 140 -7.32 -5.04 22.71
N GLY A 141 -7.28 -5.79 23.38
CA GLY A 141 -8.01 -6.89 23.13
C GLY A 141 -9.39 -6.55 22.96
N LYS A 142 -9.79 -5.76 23.49
CA LYS A 142 -11.07 -5.58 23.32
C LYS A 142 -11.46 -5.07 22.15
N SER A 143 -10.98 -4.48 21.71
CA SER A 143 -11.42 -3.95 20.62
C SER A 143 -11.93 -4.68 19.72
N PRO A 144 -11.87 -5.41 19.69
CA PRO A 144 -12.33 -6.23 18.85
C PRO A 144 -13.28 -5.74 18.10
N ALA A 145 -13.48 -5.34 18.50
CA ALA A 145 -14.43 -4.88 17.94
C ALA A 145 -14.20 -4.68 16.68
N GLY A 146 -13.69 -4.13 16.54
CA GLY A 146 -13.59 -3.84 15.39
C GLY A 146 -13.74 -4.66 14.53
N ALA A 147 -13.30 -5.18 14.82
CA ALA A 147 -13.33 -6.12 14.09
C ALA A 147 -14.25 -6.11 13.18
N THR A 148 -15.01 -6.00 13.43
CA THR A 148 -15.89 -6.08 12.57
C THR A 148 -15.57 -5.84 11.31
N THR A 149 -14.90 -5.22 11.13
CA THR A 149 -14.64 -4.99 9.88
C THR A 149 -14.64 -6.05 9.17
N GLN A 150 -14.50 -6.82 9.68
CA GLN A 150 -14.39 -7.84 9.05
C GLN A 150 -15.24 -8.17 8.05
N ASP A 151 -16.07 -7.86 8.05
CA ASP A 151 -16.90 -8.22 7.12
C ASP A 151 -16.43 -7.84 5.90
N ARG A 152 -15.51 -7.27 5.75
CA ARG A 152 -15.15 -6.96 4.58
C ARG A 152 -14.73 -8.06 3.91
N LYS A 153 -15.30 -8.76 3.26
CA LYS A 153 -14.90 -9.81 2.57
C LYS A 153 -14.44 -9.39 1.35
N ALA A 154 -13.76 -9.91 0.72
CA ALA A 154 -13.23 -9.62 -0.51
C ALA A 154 -14.20 -9.40 -1.49
N GLY A 155 -14.30 -8.55 -2.05
CA GLY A 155 -15.37 -8.43 -2.90
C GLY A 155 -14.81 -8.29 -4.19
N LYS A 156 -15.26 -7.95 -5.14
CA LYS A 156 -14.84 -7.94 -6.32
C LYS A 156 -14.04 -6.93 -6.54
N GLY A 157 -13.49 -6.71 -6.61
CA GLY A 157 -12.71 -5.92 -6.90
C GLY A 157 -12.36 -4.74 -7.13
N TYR A 158 -11.41 -4.45 -6.78
CA TYR A 158 -11.10 -3.22 -6.90
C TYR A 158 -10.71 -3.07 -8.22
N ARG A 159 -11.21 -2.93 -9.14
CA ARG A 159 -10.87 -2.74 -10.38
C ARG A 159 -9.82 -3.49 -10.69
N ALA A 160 -9.78 -4.42 -10.21
CA ALA A 160 -8.83 -5.32 -10.54
C ALA A 160 -8.52 -5.30 -11.86
N ASP A 161 -9.31 -5.09 -12.58
CA ASP A 161 -8.98 -5.15 -13.86
C ASP A 161 -7.90 -4.35 -14.07
N GLY A 162 -7.80 -3.46 -13.48
CA GLY A 162 -6.80 -2.75 -13.84
C GLY A 162 -5.70 -3.41 -13.39
N VAL A 163 -5.82 -4.18 -12.71
CA VAL A 163 -4.80 -4.89 -12.27
C VAL A 163 -4.29 -5.69 -13.14
N ARG A 164 -4.48 -6.10 -13.78
CA ARG A 164 -4.01 -7.01 -14.39
C ARG A 164 -3.58 -7.11 -14.83
#